data_2de05e4e10b03eabd56af7091d18e7c8
#
_entry.id   2de05e4e10b03eabd56af7091d18e7c8
#
_cell.length_a   1.000
_cell.length_b   1.000
_cell.length_c   1.000
_cell.angle_alpha   90.00
_cell.angle_beta   90.00
_cell.angle_gamma   90.00
#
_symmetry.space_group_name_H-M   'P 1'
#
loop_
_entity.id
_entity.type
_entity.pdbx_description
1 polymer ?
#
loop_
_entity_poly.entity_id
_entity_poly.type
_entity_poly.pdbx_seq_one_letter_code
_entity_poly.pdbx_strand_id
1 'polypeptide(L)'
;MIRCFFTGLTVLLLAFFSLSAAEQDFRSLPVKAVLFPIREATLSTMIDGMIAKYHFRVGERFRKNDTLFRIDDRRYRNELNRAESQIREAALGVRFARQKKEDNERLFKNDLQSELEVQKSRFDYEVALEREQSAKVSRDYAALLLQFCVIQAPFDGIVEKFLTREFEMVRSGQPVLSIIDDNQLLAVLNLPSVSLPKVKIGLPVTVRIMENGKTVTGEIYEIPPRADHRSETFEIKVLIDNRSHQFKAGMSGVLVKVGE
;
A
#
# COMPACT_ATOMS: atom_id res chain seq x y z
N MET A 1 54.65 -71.43 61.91
CA MET A 1 55.82 -70.55 62.21
C MET A 1 55.79 -69.42 61.29
N ILE A 2 55.79 -68.16 61.79
CA ILE A 2 56.29 -66.89 61.28
C ILE A 2 55.48 -66.29 60.09
N ARG A 3 54.63 -65.34 60.41
CA ARG A 3 54.73 -63.86 60.30
C ARG A 3 55.22 -63.29 58.98
N CYS A 4 54.42 -62.52 58.31
CA CYS A 4 54.72 -61.08 58.08
C CYS A 4 53.52 -60.34 57.54
N PHE A 5 53.23 -59.26 58.25
CA PHE A 5 52.31 -58.15 57.90
C PHE A 5 52.88 -57.36 56.70
N PHE A 6 52.07 -57.00 55.70
CA PHE A 6 52.34 -55.83 54.93
C PHE A 6 51.03 -55.08 54.62
N THR A 7 50.89 -54.00 55.24
CA THR A 7 49.85 -52.97 55.03
C THR A 7 50.11 -52.28 53.72
N GLY A 8 49.24 -52.48 52.77
CA GLY A 8 49.22 -51.72 51.47
C GLY A 8 48.04 -50.76 51.46
N LEU A 9 48.36 -49.51 51.70
CA LEU A 9 47.49 -48.35 51.63
C LEU A 9 47.05 -48.14 50.25
N THR A 10 45.83 -48.56 49.90
CA THR A 10 45.23 -48.25 48.58
C THR A 10 44.71 -46.81 48.65
N VAL A 11 45.49 -45.91 48.04
CA VAL A 11 45.09 -44.55 47.72
C VAL A 11 43.98 -44.60 46.66
N LEU A 12 42.75 -44.38 47.04
CA LEU A 12 41.59 -44.21 46.20
C LEU A 12 41.73 -42.87 45.50
N LEU A 13 42.29 -42.89 44.29
CA LEU A 13 42.35 -41.71 43.41
C LEU A 13 40.95 -41.47 42.89
N LEU A 14 40.20 -40.58 43.57
CA LEU A 14 38.98 -39.98 43.07
C LEU A 14 39.36 -39.08 41.90
N ALA A 15 39.39 -39.67 40.69
CA ALA A 15 39.36 -38.91 39.45
C ALA A 15 38.03 -38.14 39.42
N PHE A 16 38.06 -36.89 39.81
CA PHE A 16 37.04 -35.92 39.45
C PHE A 16 37.06 -35.86 37.93
N PHE A 17 36.23 -36.65 37.30
CA PHE A 17 35.79 -36.40 35.93
C PHE A 17 34.96 -35.14 36.01
N SER A 18 35.60 -33.97 35.86
CA SER A 18 34.93 -32.75 35.50
C SER A 18 34.26 -33.02 34.16
N LEU A 19 32.98 -33.42 34.23
CA LEU A 19 32.08 -33.40 33.12
C LEU A 19 31.94 -31.92 32.69
N SER A 20 32.88 -31.45 31.89
CA SER A 20 32.73 -30.26 31.10
C SER A 20 31.46 -30.52 30.28
N ALA A 21 30.35 -29.93 30.75
CA ALA A 21 29.17 -29.79 29.93
C ALA A 21 29.67 -29.06 28.68
N ALA A 22 29.96 -29.81 27.68
CA ALA A 22 30.08 -29.28 26.31
C ALA A 22 28.77 -28.56 26.09
N GLU A 23 28.83 -27.25 26.20
CA GLU A 23 27.84 -26.34 25.71
C GLU A 23 27.67 -26.76 24.26
N GLN A 24 26.66 -27.60 24.01
CA GLN A 24 26.25 -27.95 22.69
C GLN A 24 25.80 -26.63 22.08
N ASP A 25 26.77 -25.97 21.46
CA ASP A 25 26.53 -24.93 20.46
C ASP A 25 25.65 -25.60 19.41
N PHE A 26 24.34 -25.55 19.65
CA PHE A 26 23.36 -25.84 18.63
C PHE A 26 23.71 -24.87 17.53
N ARG A 27 24.53 -25.31 16.56
CA ARG A 27 24.65 -24.69 15.25
C ARG A 27 23.24 -24.74 14.68
N SER A 28 22.43 -23.81 15.14
CA SER A 28 21.12 -23.52 14.58
C SER A 28 21.33 -23.39 13.08
N LEU A 29 20.56 -24.16 12.33
CA LEU A 29 20.50 -24.03 10.87
C LEU A 29 20.46 -22.53 10.59
N PRO A 30 21.26 -22.03 9.66
CA PRO A 30 21.37 -20.59 9.42
C PRO A 30 19.98 -20.03 9.15
N VAL A 31 19.54 -19.10 10.00
CA VAL A 31 18.24 -18.45 9.82
C VAL A 31 18.28 -17.66 8.54
N LYS A 32 17.49 -18.10 7.57
CA LYS A 32 17.38 -17.45 6.26
C LYS A 32 16.56 -16.18 6.40
N ALA A 33 16.93 -15.18 5.62
CA ALA A 33 16.21 -13.95 5.42
C ALA A 33 15.80 -13.81 3.95
N VAL A 34 14.66 -13.20 3.70
CA VAL A 34 14.27 -12.75 2.35
C VAL A 34 13.92 -11.27 2.45
N LEU A 35 14.41 -10.47 1.51
CA LEU A 35 14.14 -9.04 1.46
C LEU A 35 12.83 -8.77 0.72
N PHE A 36 11.92 -8.06 1.37
CA PHE A 36 10.68 -7.56 0.80
C PHE A 36 10.69 -6.03 0.75
N PRO A 37 9.97 -5.40 -0.16
CA PRO A 37 9.83 -3.95 -0.16
C PRO A 37 9.04 -3.50 1.07
N ILE A 38 9.28 -2.27 1.56
CA ILE A 38 8.52 -1.71 2.69
C ILE A 38 7.03 -1.55 2.34
N ARG A 39 6.74 -1.24 1.08
CA ARG A 39 5.39 -1.12 0.52
C ARG A 39 5.35 -1.69 -0.88
N GLU A 40 4.27 -2.36 -1.18
CA GLU A 40 3.92 -2.80 -2.52
C GLU A 40 2.47 -2.45 -2.81
N ALA A 41 2.14 -2.16 -4.05
CA ALA A 41 0.78 -1.92 -4.47
C ALA A 41 0.56 -2.42 -5.90
N THR A 42 -0.56 -3.11 -6.08
CA THR A 42 -1.08 -3.43 -7.41
C THR A 42 -2.14 -2.40 -7.75
N LEU A 43 -1.85 -1.55 -8.71
CA LEU A 43 -2.76 -0.50 -9.17
C LEU A 43 -3.76 -1.07 -10.16
N SER A 44 -5.04 -0.85 -9.87
CA SER A 44 -6.17 -1.24 -10.71
C SER A 44 -6.86 0.00 -11.27
N THR A 45 -7.58 -0.16 -12.38
CA THR A 45 -8.42 0.93 -12.93
C THR A 45 -9.70 1.08 -12.12
N MET A 46 -10.23 2.30 -12.01
CA MET A 46 -11.56 2.56 -11.45
C MET A 46 -12.65 2.66 -12.49
N ILE A 47 -12.26 2.68 -13.78
CA ILE A 47 -13.16 2.86 -14.94
C ILE A 47 -12.76 1.91 -16.06
N ASP A 48 -13.70 1.67 -16.97
CA ASP A 48 -13.45 0.90 -18.18
C ASP A 48 -12.78 1.79 -19.24
N GLY A 49 -11.83 1.23 -20.00
CA GLY A 49 -11.23 1.96 -21.09
C GLY A 49 -9.98 1.28 -21.66
N MET A 50 -9.36 1.90 -22.63
CA MET A 50 -8.14 1.42 -23.24
C MET A 50 -6.93 2.09 -22.55
N ILE A 51 -5.92 1.32 -22.21
CA ILE A 51 -4.63 1.88 -21.74
C ILE A 51 -4.01 2.70 -22.89
N ALA A 52 -3.85 3.99 -22.71
CA ALA A 52 -3.30 4.85 -23.74
C ALA A 52 -1.77 4.80 -23.76
N LYS A 53 -1.14 5.00 -22.59
CA LYS A 53 0.33 5.04 -22.49
C LYS A 53 0.79 4.83 -21.03
N TYR A 54 1.90 4.12 -20.87
CA TYR A 54 2.71 4.13 -19.66
C TYR A 54 3.77 5.25 -19.72
N HIS A 55 4.02 5.92 -18.60
CA HIS A 55 5.00 7.01 -18.53
C HIS A 55 6.37 6.53 -18.02
N PHE A 56 6.42 5.36 -17.40
CA PHE A 56 7.62 4.76 -16.84
C PHE A 56 7.79 3.34 -17.37
N ARG A 57 9.02 2.85 -17.39
CA ARG A 57 9.37 1.47 -17.75
C ARG A 57 9.54 0.61 -16.51
N VAL A 58 9.51 -0.71 -16.68
CA VAL A 58 9.88 -1.64 -15.61
C VAL A 58 11.29 -1.33 -15.11
N GLY A 59 11.45 -1.21 -13.80
CA GLY A 59 12.70 -0.82 -13.15
C GLY A 59 12.97 0.68 -13.12
N GLU A 60 12.10 1.53 -13.67
CA GLU A 60 12.23 2.99 -13.62
C GLU A 60 11.58 3.57 -12.36
N ARG A 61 12.21 4.60 -11.79
CA ARG A 61 11.77 5.28 -10.56
C ARG A 61 10.80 6.40 -10.87
N PHE A 62 9.84 6.56 -9.97
CA PHE A 62 8.86 7.65 -9.97
C PHE A 62 8.73 8.25 -8.58
N ARG A 63 8.16 9.44 -8.51
CA ARG A 63 7.80 10.13 -7.27
C ARG A 63 6.31 10.02 -7.02
N LYS A 64 5.92 10.20 -5.79
CA LYS A 64 4.51 10.35 -5.40
C LYS A 64 3.84 11.43 -6.26
N ASN A 65 2.61 11.15 -6.72
CA ASN A 65 1.78 11.96 -7.62
C ASN A 65 2.27 12.02 -9.08
N ASP A 66 3.38 11.38 -9.45
CA ASP A 66 3.71 11.22 -10.87
C ASP A 66 2.63 10.40 -11.58
N THR A 67 2.33 10.77 -12.82
CA THR A 67 1.39 10.00 -13.64
C THR A 67 2.06 8.72 -14.12
N LEU A 68 1.57 7.57 -13.65
CA LEU A 68 2.12 6.26 -14.03
C LEU A 68 1.61 5.79 -15.38
N PHE A 69 0.30 5.90 -15.59
CA PHE A 69 -0.32 5.61 -16.86
C PHE A 69 -1.64 6.36 -17.06
N ARG A 70 -2.14 6.36 -18.27
CA ARG A 70 -3.41 6.99 -18.65
C ARG A 70 -4.30 6.01 -19.37
N ILE A 71 -5.60 6.17 -19.17
CA ILE A 71 -6.67 5.56 -19.94
C ILE A 71 -7.11 6.57 -21.00
N ASP A 72 -7.56 6.11 -22.17
CA ASP A 72 -8.12 6.98 -23.21
C ASP A 72 -9.33 7.76 -22.65
N ASP A 73 -9.16 9.06 -22.54
CA ASP A 73 -10.10 9.95 -21.87
C ASP A 73 -11.16 10.58 -22.78
N ARG A 74 -11.10 10.31 -24.11
CA ARG A 74 -11.96 10.96 -25.10
C ARG A 74 -13.44 10.80 -24.79
N ARG A 75 -13.86 9.61 -24.38
CA ARG A 75 -15.25 9.34 -23.99
C ARG A 75 -15.65 10.16 -22.77
N TYR A 76 -14.84 10.15 -21.72
CA TYR A 76 -15.12 10.82 -20.45
C TYR A 76 -15.07 12.34 -20.58
N ARG A 77 -14.19 12.87 -21.40
CA ARG A 77 -14.16 14.30 -21.77
C ARG A 77 -15.42 14.75 -22.48
N ASN A 78 -15.92 13.95 -23.43
CA ASN A 78 -17.18 14.22 -24.11
C ASN A 78 -18.37 14.18 -23.14
N GLU A 79 -18.36 13.27 -22.19
CA GLU A 79 -19.40 13.14 -21.15
C GLU A 79 -19.42 14.37 -20.22
N LEU A 80 -18.24 14.85 -19.81
CA LEU A 80 -18.10 16.10 -19.05
C LEU A 80 -18.62 17.30 -19.85
N ASN A 81 -18.23 17.45 -21.11
CA ASN A 81 -18.69 18.55 -21.99
C ASN A 81 -20.22 18.54 -22.15
N ARG A 82 -20.82 17.37 -22.25
CA ARG A 82 -22.28 17.19 -22.29
C ARG A 82 -22.94 17.64 -20.99
N ALA A 83 -22.41 17.22 -19.85
CA ALA A 83 -22.94 17.62 -18.54
C ALA A 83 -22.80 19.12 -18.30
N GLU A 84 -21.72 19.76 -18.74
CA GLU A 84 -21.55 21.22 -18.68
C GLU A 84 -22.59 21.95 -19.56
N SER A 85 -22.95 21.38 -20.69
CA SER A 85 -24.01 21.95 -21.56
C SER A 85 -25.37 21.86 -20.89
N GLN A 86 -25.65 20.75 -20.16
CA GLN A 86 -26.90 20.60 -19.38
C GLN A 86 -27.00 21.65 -18.24
N ILE A 87 -25.88 21.97 -17.58
CA ILE A 87 -25.88 23.06 -16.57
C ILE A 87 -26.26 24.39 -17.25
N ARG A 88 -25.67 24.72 -18.39
CA ARG A 88 -25.99 25.97 -19.13
C ARG A 88 -27.46 26.03 -19.51
N GLU A 89 -28.04 24.94 -19.97
CA GLU A 89 -29.47 24.84 -20.28
C GLU A 89 -30.34 25.04 -19.03
N ALA A 90 -30.04 24.33 -17.94
CA ALA A 90 -30.77 24.44 -16.69
C ALA A 90 -30.70 25.86 -16.10
N ALA A 91 -29.54 26.52 -16.18
CA ALA A 91 -29.36 27.91 -15.75
C ALA A 91 -30.21 28.90 -16.56
N LEU A 92 -30.44 28.65 -17.86
CA LEU A 92 -31.40 29.42 -18.66
C LEU A 92 -32.82 29.23 -18.13
N GLY A 93 -33.20 27.98 -17.81
CA GLY A 93 -34.49 27.66 -17.20
C GLY A 93 -34.72 28.40 -15.87
N VAL A 94 -33.70 28.42 -15.02
CA VAL A 94 -33.76 29.16 -13.74
C VAL A 94 -33.98 30.66 -13.96
N ARG A 95 -33.25 31.26 -14.91
CA ARG A 95 -33.41 32.69 -15.24
C ARG A 95 -34.84 33.01 -15.73
N PHE A 96 -35.37 32.18 -16.62
CA PHE A 96 -36.72 32.34 -17.14
C PHE A 96 -37.77 32.18 -16.03
N ALA A 97 -37.66 31.13 -15.22
CA ALA A 97 -38.61 30.89 -14.12
C ALA A 97 -38.54 31.99 -13.04
N ARG A 98 -37.35 32.52 -12.75
CA ARG A 98 -37.15 33.67 -11.87
C ARG A 98 -37.89 34.91 -12.39
N GLN A 99 -37.68 35.26 -13.66
CA GLN A 99 -38.31 36.41 -14.28
C GLN A 99 -39.84 36.30 -14.22
N LYS A 100 -40.38 35.13 -14.60
CA LYS A 100 -41.82 34.87 -14.54
C LYS A 100 -42.40 35.02 -13.12
N LYS A 101 -41.66 34.49 -12.10
CA LYS A 101 -42.05 34.64 -10.70
C LYS A 101 -42.08 36.10 -10.28
N GLU A 102 -41.04 36.89 -10.59
CA GLU A 102 -40.94 38.31 -10.24
C GLU A 102 -42.03 39.14 -10.93
N ASP A 103 -42.33 38.83 -12.19
CA ASP A 103 -43.40 39.51 -12.94
C ASP A 103 -44.78 39.19 -12.34
N ASN A 104 -45.08 37.92 -12.02
CA ASN A 104 -46.33 37.53 -11.38
C ASN A 104 -46.49 38.13 -9.99
N GLU A 105 -45.44 38.17 -9.18
CA GLU A 105 -45.47 38.84 -7.86
C GLU A 105 -45.72 40.36 -7.97
N ARG A 106 -45.18 41.03 -9.00
CA ARG A 106 -45.41 42.44 -9.27
C ARG A 106 -46.86 42.70 -9.73
N LEU A 107 -47.39 41.87 -10.62
CA LEU A 107 -48.79 41.96 -11.08
C LEU A 107 -49.78 41.71 -9.95
N PHE A 108 -49.50 40.75 -9.10
CA PHE A 108 -50.34 40.46 -7.92
C PHE A 108 -50.42 41.64 -6.96
N LYS A 109 -49.31 42.34 -6.70
CA LYS A 109 -49.29 43.54 -5.88
C LYS A 109 -50.15 44.69 -6.43
N ASN A 110 -50.48 44.65 -7.72
CA ASN A 110 -51.34 45.63 -8.41
C ASN A 110 -52.74 45.07 -8.69
N ASP A 111 -53.12 43.95 -8.03
CA ASP A 111 -54.42 43.27 -8.23
C ASP A 111 -54.68 42.78 -9.67
N LEU A 112 -53.64 42.58 -10.49
CA LEU A 112 -53.73 42.19 -11.88
C LEU A 112 -53.44 40.68 -12.09
N GLN A 113 -53.18 39.91 -11.00
CA GLN A 113 -52.89 38.49 -11.06
C GLN A 113 -53.49 37.75 -9.88
N SER A 114 -53.78 36.45 -10.02
CA SER A 114 -54.30 35.62 -8.95
C SER A 114 -53.17 35.06 -8.05
N GLU A 115 -53.51 34.80 -6.78
CA GLU A 115 -52.59 34.17 -5.83
C GLU A 115 -52.11 32.77 -6.31
N LEU A 116 -53.00 32.02 -6.95
CA LEU A 116 -52.68 30.70 -7.52
C LEU A 116 -51.56 30.77 -8.58
N GLU A 117 -51.58 31.77 -9.45
CA GLU A 117 -50.53 31.97 -10.47
C GLU A 117 -49.20 32.38 -9.84
N VAL A 118 -49.22 33.16 -8.78
CA VAL A 118 -48.00 33.47 -8.01
C VAL A 118 -47.44 32.23 -7.37
N GLN A 119 -48.25 31.43 -6.68
CA GLN A 119 -47.80 30.17 -6.06
C GLN A 119 -47.22 29.21 -7.11
N LYS A 120 -47.90 29.07 -8.27
CA LYS A 120 -47.41 28.26 -9.39
C LYS A 120 -46.06 28.75 -9.90
N SER A 121 -45.87 30.04 -10.08
CA SER A 121 -44.60 30.58 -10.58
C SER A 121 -43.47 30.45 -9.57
N ARG A 122 -43.75 30.47 -8.28
CA ARG A 122 -42.80 30.17 -7.21
C ARG A 122 -42.36 28.68 -7.28
N PHE A 123 -43.34 27.80 -7.39
CA PHE A 123 -43.07 26.36 -7.54
C PHE A 123 -42.25 26.06 -8.80
N ASP A 124 -42.63 26.66 -9.96
CA ASP A 124 -41.86 26.53 -11.22
C ASP A 124 -40.41 26.97 -11.04
N TYR A 125 -40.18 28.06 -10.29
CA TYR A 125 -38.82 28.55 -10.00
C TYR A 125 -38.02 27.58 -9.10
N GLU A 126 -38.65 27.04 -8.06
CA GLU A 126 -38.00 26.04 -7.17
C GLU A 126 -37.64 24.77 -7.97
N VAL A 127 -38.55 24.27 -8.80
CA VAL A 127 -38.28 23.13 -9.69
C VAL A 127 -37.11 23.41 -10.64
N ALA A 128 -37.01 24.63 -11.18
CA ALA A 128 -35.90 25.01 -12.03
C ALA A 128 -34.56 25.02 -11.28
N LEU A 129 -34.53 25.50 -10.03
CA LEU A 129 -33.36 25.46 -9.16
C LEU A 129 -32.89 24.01 -8.91
N GLU A 130 -33.82 23.11 -8.60
CA GLU A 130 -33.51 21.69 -8.36
C GLU A 130 -32.96 21.00 -9.62
N ARG A 131 -33.47 21.37 -10.79
CA ARG A 131 -32.94 20.88 -12.07
C ARG A 131 -31.50 21.35 -12.31
N GLU A 132 -31.21 22.63 -12.02
CA GLU A 132 -29.83 23.15 -12.11
C GLU A 132 -28.90 22.43 -11.14
N GLN A 133 -29.35 22.20 -9.91
CA GLN A 133 -28.56 21.45 -8.92
C GLN A 133 -28.28 20.01 -9.36
N SER A 134 -29.30 19.32 -9.89
CA SER A 134 -29.14 17.97 -10.44
C SER A 134 -28.14 17.93 -11.60
N ALA A 135 -28.15 18.92 -12.48
CA ALA A 135 -27.20 19.05 -13.58
C ALA A 135 -25.75 19.27 -13.04
N LYS A 136 -25.57 20.06 -11.97
CA LYS A 136 -24.28 20.27 -11.32
C LYS A 136 -23.73 18.95 -10.76
N VAL A 137 -24.55 18.18 -10.06
CA VAL A 137 -24.16 16.84 -9.54
C VAL A 137 -23.74 15.91 -10.69
N SER A 138 -24.48 15.90 -11.78
CA SER A 138 -24.14 15.10 -12.97
C SER A 138 -22.80 15.51 -13.58
N ARG A 139 -22.51 16.81 -13.65
CA ARG A 139 -21.20 17.30 -14.11
C ARG A 139 -20.08 16.91 -13.18
N ASP A 140 -20.27 17.00 -11.86
CA ASP A 140 -19.25 16.65 -10.87
C ASP A 140 -18.89 15.15 -10.96
N TYR A 141 -19.90 14.31 -11.19
CA TYR A 141 -19.68 12.88 -11.45
C TYR A 141 -18.89 12.63 -12.72
N ALA A 142 -19.23 13.30 -13.83
CA ALA A 142 -18.49 13.18 -15.09
C ALA A 142 -17.04 13.69 -14.95
N ALA A 143 -16.81 14.76 -14.18
CA ALA A 143 -15.47 15.26 -13.86
C ALA A 143 -14.65 14.25 -13.05
N LEU A 144 -15.27 13.58 -12.07
CA LEU A 144 -14.63 12.53 -11.27
C LEU A 144 -14.20 11.35 -12.15
N LEU A 145 -15.08 10.89 -13.07
CA LEU A 145 -14.72 9.81 -14.01
C LEU A 145 -13.54 10.21 -14.91
N LEU A 146 -13.47 11.46 -15.35
CA LEU A 146 -12.34 11.96 -16.12
C LEU A 146 -11.05 11.99 -15.30
N GLN A 147 -11.10 12.30 -14.01
CA GLN A 147 -9.94 12.22 -13.12
C GLN A 147 -9.40 10.78 -13.00
N PHE A 148 -10.28 9.79 -13.00
CA PHE A 148 -9.89 8.38 -12.94
C PHE A 148 -9.19 7.88 -14.23
N CYS A 149 -9.18 8.66 -15.30
CA CYS A 149 -8.39 8.34 -16.49
C CYS A 149 -6.89 8.54 -16.27
N VAL A 150 -6.47 9.23 -15.21
CA VAL A 150 -5.08 9.51 -14.91
C VAL A 150 -4.71 8.80 -13.60
N ILE A 151 -3.88 7.79 -13.70
CA ILE A 151 -3.46 7.01 -12.52
C ILE A 151 -2.12 7.55 -12.05
N GLN A 152 -2.11 8.04 -10.82
CA GLN A 152 -0.95 8.63 -10.16
C GLN A 152 -0.34 7.69 -9.13
N ALA A 153 0.96 7.87 -8.87
CA ALA A 153 1.70 7.14 -7.86
C ALA A 153 1.24 7.52 -6.45
N PRO A 154 0.85 6.54 -5.58
CA PRO A 154 0.46 6.81 -4.21
C PRO A 154 1.65 7.09 -3.28
N PHE A 155 2.86 6.70 -3.66
CA PHE A 155 4.13 6.87 -2.93
C PHE A 155 5.31 6.90 -3.90
N ASP A 156 6.49 7.28 -3.41
CA ASP A 156 7.74 7.19 -4.18
C ASP A 156 8.16 5.74 -4.36
N GLY A 157 8.58 5.34 -5.54
CA GLY A 157 8.92 3.94 -5.78
C GLY A 157 9.49 3.64 -7.15
N ILE A 158 9.38 2.36 -7.51
CA ILE A 158 9.85 1.80 -8.78
C ILE A 158 8.76 0.93 -9.39
N VAL A 159 8.67 0.92 -10.72
CA VAL A 159 7.77 0.03 -11.45
C VAL A 159 8.30 -1.40 -11.38
N GLU A 160 7.53 -2.30 -10.78
CA GLU A 160 7.88 -3.72 -10.69
C GLU A 160 7.56 -4.46 -11.98
N LYS A 161 6.31 -4.39 -12.42
CA LYS A 161 5.85 -5.08 -13.63
C LYS A 161 4.56 -4.50 -14.17
N PHE A 162 4.35 -4.63 -15.49
CA PHE A 162 3.07 -4.40 -16.13
C PHE A 162 2.24 -5.69 -16.12
N LEU A 163 0.97 -5.58 -15.76
CA LEU A 163 0.00 -6.68 -15.76
C LEU A 163 -0.90 -6.61 -17.00
N THR A 164 -0.94 -5.45 -17.66
CA THR A 164 -1.71 -5.17 -18.87
C THR A 164 -0.81 -4.41 -19.85
N ARG A 165 -1.06 -4.51 -21.14
CA ARG A 165 -0.27 -3.84 -22.19
C ARG A 165 -0.90 -2.52 -22.63
N GLU A 166 -0.09 -1.64 -23.24
CA GLU A 166 -0.62 -0.47 -23.94
C GLU A 166 -1.60 -0.90 -25.03
N PHE A 167 -2.62 -0.09 -25.26
CA PHE A 167 -3.71 -0.31 -26.23
C PHE A 167 -4.62 -1.51 -25.91
N GLU A 168 -4.50 -2.10 -24.74
CA GLU A 168 -5.39 -3.15 -24.26
C GLU A 168 -6.58 -2.55 -23.52
N MET A 169 -7.77 -3.14 -23.74
CA MET A 169 -8.98 -2.77 -23.02
C MET A 169 -8.97 -3.35 -21.60
N VAL A 170 -9.24 -2.51 -20.63
CA VAL A 170 -9.34 -2.87 -19.21
C VAL A 170 -10.73 -2.55 -18.66
N ARG A 171 -11.13 -3.31 -17.65
CA ARG A 171 -12.37 -3.09 -16.90
C ARG A 171 -12.10 -2.51 -15.54
N SER A 172 -13.09 -1.84 -14.97
CA SER A 172 -13.04 -1.38 -13.58
C SER A 172 -12.67 -2.52 -12.62
N GLY A 173 -11.72 -2.27 -11.72
CA GLY A 173 -11.16 -3.26 -10.80
C GLY A 173 -10.04 -4.13 -11.38
N GLN A 174 -9.77 -4.08 -12.69
CA GLN A 174 -8.72 -4.89 -13.31
C GLN A 174 -7.34 -4.37 -12.90
N PRO A 175 -6.44 -5.25 -12.41
CA PRO A 175 -5.07 -4.89 -12.09
C PRO A 175 -4.26 -4.59 -13.36
N VAL A 176 -3.50 -3.50 -13.33
CA VAL A 176 -2.76 -2.97 -14.50
C VAL A 176 -1.26 -2.93 -14.26
N LEU A 177 -0.85 -2.49 -13.08
CA LEU A 177 0.55 -2.16 -12.78
C LEU A 177 0.89 -2.54 -11.34
N SER A 178 2.01 -3.21 -11.15
CA SER A 178 2.58 -3.43 -9.82
C SER A 178 3.75 -2.48 -9.57
N ILE A 179 3.76 -1.85 -8.41
CA ILE A 179 4.77 -0.90 -7.96
C ILE A 179 5.26 -1.25 -6.56
N ILE A 180 6.51 -0.95 -6.28
CA ILE A 180 7.12 -1.18 -4.97
C ILE A 180 7.88 0.07 -4.49
N ASP A 181 7.94 0.24 -3.17
CA ASP A 181 8.85 1.18 -2.51
C ASP A 181 10.04 0.40 -1.97
N ASP A 182 11.21 0.59 -2.59
CA ASP A 182 12.45 -0.09 -2.24
C ASP A 182 13.46 0.83 -1.52
N ASN A 183 13.03 2.04 -1.08
CA ASN A 183 13.88 2.94 -0.28
C ASN A 183 14.24 2.31 1.07
N GLN A 184 13.35 1.48 1.58
CA GLN A 184 13.56 0.63 2.73
C GLN A 184 13.12 -0.79 2.38
N LEU A 185 13.79 -1.78 2.97
CA LEU A 185 13.46 -3.18 2.79
C LEU A 185 13.16 -3.82 4.14
N LEU A 186 12.29 -4.81 4.12
CA LEU A 186 11.99 -5.66 5.25
C LEU A 186 12.70 -7.01 5.05
N ALA A 187 13.72 -7.28 5.85
CA ALA A 187 14.27 -8.64 5.91
C ALA A 187 13.36 -9.48 6.80
N VAL A 188 12.71 -10.44 6.19
CA VAL A 188 11.81 -11.38 6.85
C VAL A 188 12.61 -12.59 7.31
N LEU A 189 12.64 -12.83 8.60
CA LEU A 189 13.40 -13.88 9.29
C LEU A 189 12.44 -14.78 10.06
N ASN A 190 12.57 -16.10 9.87
CA ASN A 190 11.82 -17.08 10.66
C ASN A 190 12.67 -17.52 11.86
N LEU A 191 12.44 -16.90 13.03
CA LEU A 191 13.16 -17.23 14.26
C LEU A 191 12.43 -18.30 15.07
N PRO A 192 13.14 -19.33 15.55
CA PRO A 192 12.56 -20.32 16.47
C PRO A 192 11.96 -19.65 17.71
N SER A 193 10.83 -20.15 18.20
CA SER A 193 10.09 -19.61 19.34
C SER A 193 10.95 -19.49 20.60
N VAL A 194 11.91 -20.38 20.81
CA VAL A 194 12.87 -20.34 21.90
C VAL A 194 13.76 -19.11 21.93
N SER A 195 13.92 -18.43 20.79
CA SER A 195 14.72 -17.21 20.65
C SER A 195 13.94 -15.95 20.98
N LEU A 196 12.61 -16.02 21.04
CA LEU A 196 11.73 -14.86 21.21
C LEU A 196 12.01 -14.01 22.45
N PRO A 197 12.33 -14.58 23.65
CA PRO A 197 12.62 -13.78 24.84
C PRO A 197 13.80 -12.82 24.69
N LYS A 198 14.69 -13.07 23.75
CA LYS A 198 15.87 -12.25 23.44
C LYS A 198 15.61 -11.17 22.37
N VAL A 199 14.41 -11.14 21.80
CA VAL A 199 14.05 -10.30 20.65
C VAL A 199 13.11 -9.18 21.10
N LYS A 200 13.44 -7.93 20.76
CA LYS A 200 12.64 -6.75 21.07
C LYS A 200 12.61 -5.82 19.87
N ILE A 201 11.53 -5.08 19.71
CA ILE A 201 11.44 -4.01 18.68
C ILE A 201 12.58 -3.01 18.91
N GLY A 202 13.20 -2.55 17.80
CA GLY A 202 14.34 -1.64 17.79
C GLY A 202 15.70 -2.32 18.03
N LEU A 203 15.75 -3.63 18.31
CA LEU A 203 17.02 -4.33 18.49
C LEU A 203 17.76 -4.42 17.15
N PRO A 204 19.08 -4.10 17.09
CA PRO A 204 19.85 -4.20 15.85
C PRO A 204 20.02 -5.67 15.43
N VAL A 205 19.87 -5.91 14.15
CA VAL A 205 20.03 -7.23 13.51
C VAL A 205 20.90 -7.10 12.27
N THR A 206 21.93 -7.93 12.20
CA THR A 206 22.86 -7.98 11.08
C THR A 206 22.56 -9.17 10.19
N VAL A 207 22.31 -8.88 8.91
CA VAL A 207 22.00 -9.86 7.86
C VAL A 207 23.09 -9.80 6.79
N ARG A 208 23.61 -10.94 6.38
CA ARG A 208 24.51 -11.06 5.22
C ARG A 208 23.69 -11.45 4.00
N ILE A 209 23.73 -10.62 2.98
CA ILE A 209 23.05 -10.84 1.71
C ILE A 209 23.87 -11.82 0.86
N MET A 210 23.23 -12.87 0.38
CA MET A 210 23.93 -13.97 -0.29
C MET A 210 24.41 -13.62 -1.70
N GLU A 211 23.63 -12.81 -2.43
CA GLU A 211 23.89 -12.48 -3.84
C GLU A 211 25.13 -11.61 -4.04
N ASN A 212 25.47 -10.78 -3.07
CA ASN A 212 26.61 -9.86 -3.17
C ASN A 212 27.63 -9.97 -2.01
N GLY A 213 27.36 -10.86 -1.03
CA GLY A 213 28.22 -11.10 0.14
C GLY A 213 28.26 -9.95 1.15
N LYS A 214 27.54 -8.84 0.90
CA LYS A 214 27.53 -7.67 1.79
C LYS A 214 26.72 -7.95 3.04
N THR A 215 27.18 -7.34 4.12
CA THR A 215 26.47 -7.36 5.40
C THR A 215 25.75 -6.03 5.59
N VAL A 216 24.50 -6.09 6.06
CA VAL A 216 23.67 -4.93 6.36
C VAL A 216 23.08 -5.09 7.74
N THR A 217 23.03 -3.99 8.49
CA THR A 217 22.39 -3.93 9.80
C THR A 217 21.08 -3.17 9.66
N GLY A 218 20.02 -3.76 10.21
CA GLY A 218 18.70 -3.16 10.35
C GLY A 218 18.22 -3.25 11.78
N GLU A 219 17.00 -2.82 12.03
CA GLU A 219 16.36 -2.87 13.34
C GLU A 219 15.10 -3.72 13.29
N ILE A 220 14.81 -4.47 14.35
CA ILE A 220 13.56 -5.22 14.44
C ILE A 220 12.39 -4.24 14.40
N TYR A 221 11.61 -4.32 13.34
CA TYR A 221 10.47 -3.46 13.07
C TYR A 221 9.15 -4.05 13.55
N GLU A 222 8.97 -5.36 13.35
CA GLU A 222 7.73 -6.06 13.68
C GLU A 222 8.00 -7.45 14.24
N ILE A 223 7.28 -7.77 15.31
CA ILE A 223 7.24 -9.09 15.92
C ILE A 223 5.77 -9.53 15.91
N PRO A 224 5.39 -10.59 15.18
CA PRO A 224 4.00 -11.02 15.14
C PRO A 224 3.56 -11.57 16.51
N PRO A 225 2.26 -11.45 16.86
CA PRO A 225 1.74 -11.93 18.14
C PRO A 225 1.61 -13.46 18.19
N ARG A 226 1.78 -14.15 17.06
CA ARG A 226 1.56 -15.60 16.94
C ARG A 226 2.66 -16.26 16.12
N ALA A 227 3.13 -17.42 16.61
CA ALA A 227 4.02 -18.29 15.85
C ALA A 227 3.27 -19.05 14.75
N ASP A 228 3.96 -19.39 13.70
CA ASP A 228 3.49 -20.40 12.75
C ASP A 228 3.54 -21.79 13.43
N HIS A 229 2.40 -22.49 13.41
CA HIS A 229 2.24 -23.77 14.12
C HIS A 229 3.00 -24.93 13.49
N ARG A 230 3.34 -24.82 12.19
CA ARG A 230 4.01 -25.92 11.46
C ARG A 230 5.52 -25.85 11.62
N SER A 231 6.05 -24.63 11.59
CA SER A 231 7.47 -24.36 11.68
C SER A 231 7.94 -24.05 13.12
N GLU A 232 7.03 -23.78 14.06
CA GLU A 232 7.30 -23.31 15.42
C GLU A 232 8.18 -22.04 15.44
N THR A 233 8.05 -21.19 14.41
CA THR A 233 8.85 -19.97 14.24
C THR A 233 7.98 -18.72 14.29
N PHE A 234 8.60 -17.60 14.64
CA PHE A 234 8.04 -16.25 14.49
C PHE A 234 8.64 -15.57 13.27
N GLU A 235 7.79 -15.02 12.40
CA GLU A 235 8.19 -14.25 11.22
C GLU A 235 8.55 -12.82 11.63
N ILE A 236 9.80 -12.61 12.04
CA ILE A 236 10.30 -11.29 12.45
C ILE A 236 10.64 -10.46 11.23
N LYS A 237 10.22 -9.20 11.21
CA LYS A 237 10.58 -8.26 10.14
C LYS A 237 11.62 -7.26 10.65
N VAL A 238 12.72 -7.17 9.95
CA VAL A 238 13.84 -6.26 10.23
C VAL A 238 13.86 -5.17 9.16
N LEU A 239 13.75 -3.92 9.58
CA LEU A 239 13.79 -2.76 8.69
C LEU A 239 15.23 -2.43 8.32
N ILE A 240 15.51 -2.38 7.03
CA ILE A 240 16.81 -2.07 6.44
C ILE A 240 16.69 -0.79 5.62
N ASP A 241 17.54 0.20 5.86
CA ASP A 241 17.66 1.37 5.00
C ASP A 241 18.33 0.99 3.68
N ASN A 242 17.66 1.26 2.57
CA ASN A 242 18.13 0.95 1.22
C ASN A 242 18.13 2.17 0.29
N ARG A 243 18.20 3.41 0.81
CA ARG A 243 18.25 4.63 -0.01
C ARG A 243 19.41 4.66 -1.00
N SER A 244 20.45 3.88 -0.77
CA SER A 244 21.54 3.65 -1.74
C SER A 244 21.17 2.67 -2.86
N HIS A 245 20.01 2.01 -2.79
CA HIS A 245 19.48 1.02 -3.74
C HIS A 245 20.43 -0.13 -4.08
N GLN A 246 21.29 -0.52 -3.11
CA GLN A 246 22.27 -1.61 -3.29
C GLN A 246 21.60 -2.99 -3.21
N PHE A 247 20.47 -3.08 -2.57
CA PHE A 247 19.72 -4.32 -2.40
C PHE A 247 18.41 -4.25 -3.17
N LYS A 248 17.95 -5.40 -3.62
CA LYS A 248 16.67 -5.53 -4.31
C LYS A 248 15.72 -6.42 -3.50
N ALA A 249 14.43 -6.12 -3.57
CA ALA A 249 13.42 -7.05 -3.09
C ALA A 249 13.57 -8.41 -3.76
N GLY A 250 13.36 -9.50 -3.03
CA GLY A 250 13.59 -10.87 -3.47
C GLY A 250 14.98 -11.40 -3.22
N MET A 251 15.98 -10.58 -2.85
CA MET A 251 17.30 -11.07 -2.44
C MET A 251 17.21 -11.89 -1.16
N SER A 252 18.09 -12.89 -1.06
CA SER A 252 18.20 -13.80 0.07
C SER A 252 19.32 -13.37 1.01
N GLY A 253 19.15 -13.64 2.29
CA GLY A 253 20.18 -13.37 3.29
C GLY A 253 20.26 -14.47 4.35
N VAL A 254 21.23 -14.32 5.21
CA VAL A 254 21.41 -15.16 6.39
C VAL A 254 21.64 -14.26 7.60
N LEU A 255 20.94 -14.54 8.68
CA LEU A 255 21.15 -13.90 9.95
C LEU A 255 22.60 -14.14 10.44
N VAL A 256 23.30 -13.05 10.75
CA VAL A 256 24.68 -13.10 11.29
C VAL A 256 24.64 -12.89 12.80
N LYS A 257 23.89 -11.86 13.27
CA LYS A 257 23.88 -11.45 14.68
C LYS A 257 22.56 -10.77 15.02
N VAL A 258 22.10 -10.96 16.25
CA VAL A 258 20.99 -10.25 16.89
C VAL A 258 21.51 -9.58 18.16
N GLY A 259 21.31 -8.28 18.30
CA GLY A 259 21.86 -7.48 19.39
C GLY A 259 23.33 -7.09 19.18
N GLU A 260 23.92 -6.44 20.19
CA GLU A 260 25.35 -6.07 20.21
C GLU A 260 26.29 -7.26 20.30
#